data_1604cc45fbb39be4d513e96d446732ac
#
_entry.id   1604cc45fbb39be4d513e96d446732ac
#
_cell.length_a   1.000
_cell.length_b   1.000
_cell.length_c   1.000
_cell.angle_alpha   90.00
_cell.angle_beta   90.00
_cell.angle_gamma   90.00
#
_symmetry.space_group_name_H-M   'P 1'
#
loop_
_entity.id
_entity.type
_entity.pdbx_description
1 polymer ?
#
loop_
_entity_poly.entity_id
_entity_poly.type
_entity_poly.pdbx_seq_one_letter_code
_entity_poly.pdbx_strand_id
1 'polypeptide(L)'
;MKRKLFLTGPMGCGKSTAIAQALGAKLEKAGGFLTRRNGRDRLYFTLESPDGSQKATFLDFRGDSPRVDLSVFDSLGAKLLTGDFLVLDEIGGAELLEPAFMEALDRALASDIPILGVIKAEGPAGKLMDTLQLSEAYLEASARLRRRLAEDEDTLVYTCGQFDPQARLLAENWVKEYCP
;
A
#
# COMPACT_ATOMS: atom_id res chain seq x y z
N MET A 1 -13.88 2.93 -16.03
CA MET A 1 -12.91 3.55 -15.08
C MET A 1 -11.53 2.95 -15.31
N LYS A 2 -10.43 3.54 -14.84
CA LYS A 2 -9.10 2.90 -14.87
C LYS A 2 -9.08 1.70 -13.94
N ARG A 3 -8.47 0.58 -14.37
CA ARG A 3 -8.47 -0.69 -13.63
C ARG A 3 -7.65 -0.63 -12.35
N LYS A 4 -6.63 0.22 -12.34
CA LYS A 4 -5.80 0.48 -11.16
C LYS A 4 -6.06 1.89 -10.64
N LEU A 5 -6.46 1.98 -9.38
CA LEU A 5 -6.71 3.26 -8.69
C LEU A 5 -5.82 3.34 -7.45
N PHE A 6 -4.96 4.34 -7.40
CA PHE A 6 -4.14 4.65 -6.22
C PHE A 6 -4.49 6.01 -5.64
N LEU A 7 -4.74 6.04 -4.34
CA LEU A 7 -4.92 7.28 -3.58
C LEU A 7 -3.56 7.68 -2.97
N THR A 8 -3.19 8.96 -3.10
CA THR A 8 -2.01 9.54 -2.45
C THR A 8 -2.41 10.81 -1.71
N GLY A 9 -1.51 11.39 -0.91
CA GLY A 9 -1.77 12.62 -0.17
C GLY A 9 -1.31 12.54 1.28
N PRO A 10 -1.52 13.62 2.08
CA PRO A 10 -1.03 13.73 3.45
C PRO A 10 -1.46 12.57 4.35
N MET A 11 -0.65 12.28 5.36
CA MET A 11 -1.01 11.33 6.41
C MET A 11 -2.29 11.78 7.12
N GLY A 12 -3.23 10.84 7.37
CA GLY A 12 -4.48 11.14 8.07
C GLY A 12 -5.56 11.80 7.22
N CYS A 13 -5.36 12.00 5.91
CA CYS A 13 -6.40 12.58 5.04
C CYS A 13 -7.54 11.60 4.68
N GLY A 14 -7.51 10.35 5.17
CA GLY A 14 -8.63 9.41 5.05
C GLY A 14 -8.53 8.36 3.94
N LYS A 15 -7.38 8.22 3.24
CA LYS A 15 -7.19 7.28 2.11
C LYS A 15 -7.58 5.83 2.43
N SER A 16 -6.95 5.23 3.42
CA SER A 16 -7.23 3.86 3.86
C SER A 16 -8.68 3.68 4.33
N THR A 17 -9.23 4.72 4.98
CA THR A 17 -10.63 4.73 5.41
C THR A 17 -11.58 4.73 4.22
N ALA A 18 -11.31 5.53 3.18
CA ALA A 18 -12.10 5.59 1.96
C ALA A 18 -12.11 4.22 1.26
N ILE A 19 -10.96 3.56 1.13
CA ILE A 19 -10.84 2.22 0.56
C ILE A 19 -11.63 1.19 1.38
N ALA A 20 -11.42 1.14 2.70
CA ALA A 20 -12.09 0.17 3.56
C ALA A 20 -13.62 0.36 3.57
N GLN A 21 -14.11 1.59 3.57
CA GLN A 21 -15.55 1.89 3.50
C GLN A 21 -16.15 1.51 2.15
N ALA A 22 -15.44 1.78 1.04
CA ALA A 22 -15.90 1.44 -0.29
C ALA A 22 -16.03 -0.07 -0.49
N LEU A 23 -15.06 -0.85 0.01
CA LEU A 23 -15.03 -2.31 -0.12
C LEU A 23 -16.03 -2.98 0.84
N GLY A 24 -16.18 -2.49 2.08
CA GLY A 24 -17.03 -3.14 3.07
C GLY A 24 -16.67 -4.62 3.24
N ALA A 25 -17.67 -5.52 3.18
CA ALA A 25 -17.47 -6.96 3.29
C ALA A 25 -16.66 -7.59 2.12
N LYS A 26 -16.52 -6.89 0.98
CA LYS A 26 -15.72 -7.36 -0.15
C LYS A 26 -14.22 -7.34 0.15
N LEU A 27 -13.79 -6.57 1.17
CA LEU A 27 -12.40 -6.52 1.59
C LEU A 27 -11.83 -7.91 1.92
N GLU A 28 -12.61 -8.76 2.58
CA GLU A 28 -12.20 -10.12 2.95
C GLU A 28 -11.96 -11.05 1.75
N LYS A 29 -12.45 -10.67 0.56
CA LYS A 29 -12.25 -11.42 -0.69
C LYS A 29 -11.08 -10.91 -1.53
N ALA A 30 -10.51 -9.78 -1.14
CA ALA A 30 -9.39 -9.17 -1.83
C ALA A 30 -8.11 -9.97 -1.62
N GLY A 31 -7.29 -10.07 -2.65
CA GLY A 31 -5.86 -10.30 -2.48
C GLY A 31 -5.14 -9.01 -2.08
N GLY A 32 -3.82 -9.07 -1.94
CA GLY A 32 -3.03 -7.92 -1.52
C GLY A 32 -2.85 -7.85 -0.01
N PHE A 33 -2.58 -6.65 0.51
CA PHE A 33 -2.26 -6.48 1.93
C PHE A 33 -2.68 -5.11 2.47
N LEU A 34 -2.76 -5.05 3.78
CA LEU A 34 -2.98 -3.85 4.56
C LEU A 34 -1.77 -3.63 5.49
N THR A 35 -1.29 -2.40 5.60
CA THR A 35 -0.35 -2.03 6.65
C THR A 35 -1.09 -1.37 7.79
N ARG A 36 -0.89 -1.85 9.01
CA ARG A 36 -1.58 -1.36 10.19
C ARG A 36 -0.61 -0.82 11.24
N ARG A 37 -0.95 0.32 11.79
CA ARG A 37 -0.32 0.86 13.00
C ARG A 37 -1.06 0.33 14.22
N ASN A 38 -0.34 -0.31 15.12
CA ASN A 38 -0.89 -1.02 16.26
C ASN A 38 -0.34 -0.50 17.60
N GLY A 39 -1.04 -0.84 18.70
CA GLY A 39 -0.72 -0.40 20.04
C GLY A 39 -1.35 0.97 20.38
N ARG A 40 -1.46 1.27 21.71
CA ARG A 40 -2.01 2.54 22.20
C ARG A 40 -1.31 3.74 21.58
N ASP A 41 0.01 3.66 21.46
CA ASP A 41 0.86 4.75 20.96
C ASP A 41 1.26 4.54 19.49
N ARG A 42 0.62 3.56 18.80
CA ARG A 42 0.93 3.22 17.40
C ARG A 42 2.42 2.87 17.18
N LEU A 43 2.98 2.11 18.12
CA LEU A 43 4.41 1.85 18.21
C LEU A 43 4.89 0.68 17.35
N TYR A 44 4.00 -0.10 16.74
CA TYR A 44 4.42 -1.17 15.83
C TYR A 44 3.51 -1.28 14.62
N PHE A 45 4.07 -1.79 13.54
CA PHE A 45 3.43 -1.87 12.23
C PHE A 45 3.38 -3.32 11.78
N THR A 46 2.25 -3.72 11.28
CA THR A 46 2.02 -5.05 10.74
C THR A 46 1.63 -5.00 9.28
N LEU A 47 2.05 -6.02 8.55
CA LEU A 47 1.52 -6.42 7.26
C LEU A 47 0.45 -7.47 7.52
N GLU A 48 -0.75 -7.27 6.99
CA GLU A 48 -1.90 -8.14 7.22
C GLU A 48 -2.57 -8.49 5.89
N SER A 49 -3.04 -9.74 5.73
CA SER A 49 -3.94 -10.08 4.63
C SER A 49 -5.29 -9.37 4.81
N PRO A 50 -6.02 -9.04 3.73
CA PRO A 50 -7.31 -8.35 3.82
C PRO A 50 -8.37 -9.11 4.60
N ASP A 51 -8.33 -10.44 4.61
CA ASP A 51 -9.21 -11.34 5.38
C ASP A 51 -8.78 -11.51 6.86
N GLY A 52 -7.63 -10.93 7.23
CA GLY A 52 -7.07 -11.02 8.59
C GLY A 52 -6.47 -12.38 8.97
N SER A 53 -6.42 -13.35 8.04
CA SER A 53 -5.92 -14.70 8.31
C SER A 53 -4.40 -14.77 8.49
N GLN A 54 -3.67 -13.83 7.92
CA GLN A 54 -2.21 -13.75 7.96
C GLN A 54 -1.76 -12.37 8.44
N LYS A 55 -0.75 -12.37 9.31
CA LYS A 55 -0.23 -11.14 9.92
C LYS A 55 1.23 -11.32 10.32
N ALA A 56 2.05 -10.31 10.05
CA ALA A 56 3.44 -10.26 10.50
C ALA A 56 3.83 -8.82 10.86
N THR A 57 4.66 -8.66 11.90
CA THR A 57 5.20 -7.35 12.31
C THR A 57 6.47 -7.08 11.52
N PHE A 58 6.56 -5.94 10.84
CA PHE A 58 7.76 -5.54 10.10
C PHE A 58 8.50 -4.34 10.72
N LEU A 59 7.86 -3.62 11.64
CA LEU A 59 8.46 -2.47 12.33
C LEU A 59 7.94 -2.39 13.75
N ASP A 60 8.84 -2.32 14.75
CA ASP A 60 8.49 -2.28 16.16
C ASP A 60 9.38 -1.30 16.93
N PHE A 61 8.76 -0.28 17.52
CA PHE A 61 9.40 0.78 18.31
C PHE A 61 9.18 0.61 19.83
N ARG A 62 8.66 -0.53 20.30
CA ARG A 62 8.34 -0.76 21.74
C ARG A 62 9.56 -1.05 22.60
N GLY A 63 10.71 -1.38 22.01
CA GLY A 63 11.95 -1.65 22.73
C GLY A 63 12.89 -0.45 22.78
N ASP A 64 14.06 -0.62 23.38
CA ASP A 64 15.09 0.41 23.49
C ASP A 64 15.68 0.83 22.12
N SER A 65 15.52 -0.02 21.14
CA SER A 65 15.90 0.26 19.74
C SER A 65 14.82 -0.23 18.78
N PRO A 66 14.58 0.49 17.69
CA PRO A 66 13.66 0.04 16.66
C PRO A 66 14.07 -1.32 16.08
N ARG A 67 13.11 -2.23 15.93
CA ARG A 67 13.30 -3.48 15.21
C ARG A 67 12.65 -3.36 13.84
N VAL A 68 13.40 -3.64 12.80
CA VAL A 68 12.95 -3.59 11.41
C VAL A 68 13.18 -4.96 10.78
N ASP A 69 12.12 -5.56 10.25
CA ASP A 69 12.18 -6.82 9.51
C ASP A 69 11.42 -6.65 8.19
N LEU A 70 12.13 -6.19 7.17
CA LEU A 70 11.56 -6.00 5.83
C LEU A 70 11.38 -7.31 5.08
N SER A 71 12.05 -8.40 5.51
CA SER A 71 11.88 -9.74 4.89
C SER A 71 10.44 -10.27 4.97
N VAL A 72 9.62 -9.68 5.84
CA VAL A 72 8.17 -9.91 5.90
C VAL A 72 7.51 -9.62 4.54
N PHE A 73 7.97 -8.61 3.81
CA PHE A 73 7.43 -8.30 2.49
C PHE A 73 7.80 -9.36 1.45
N ASP A 74 9.00 -9.90 1.48
CA ASP A 74 9.40 -11.02 0.60
C ASP A 74 8.68 -12.32 0.96
N SER A 75 8.56 -12.62 2.27
CA SER A 75 8.02 -13.90 2.74
C SER A 75 6.48 -13.96 2.74
N LEU A 76 5.81 -12.87 3.11
CA LEU A 76 4.36 -12.75 3.20
C LEU A 76 3.80 -11.83 2.12
N GLY A 77 4.32 -10.60 2.01
CA GLY A 77 3.79 -9.59 1.10
C GLY A 77 3.73 -10.06 -0.35
N ALA A 78 4.81 -10.67 -0.85
CA ALA A 78 4.86 -11.19 -2.22
C ALA A 78 3.81 -12.28 -2.49
N LYS A 79 3.51 -13.13 -1.49
CA LYS A 79 2.50 -14.20 -1.61
C LYS A 79 1.07 -13.66 -1.62
N LEU A 80 0.83 -12.54 -0.97
CA LEU A 80 -0.50 -11.93 -0.89
C LEU A 80 -0.90 -11.20 -2.19
N LEU A 81 0.03 -10.95 -3.12
CA LEU A 81 -0.25 -10.26 -4.39
C LEU A 81 -0.92 -11.18 -5.42
N THR A 82 -1.95 -11.89 -5.01
CA THR A 82 -2.75 -12.81 -5.85
C THR A 82 -4.23 -12.66 -5.53
N GLY A 83 -5.10 -12.86 -6.52
CA GLY A 83 -6.56 -12.78 -6.35
C GLY A 83 -7.26 -12.19 -7.57
N ASP A 84 -8.58 -12.14 -7.53
CA ASP A 84 -9.40 -11.57 -8.60
C ASP A 84 -9.31 -10.03 -8.63
N PHE A 85 -9.04 -9.41 -7.50
CA PHE A 85 -8.66 -8.00 -7.34
C PHE A 85 -7.74 -7.84 -6.13
N LEU A 86 -6.91 -6.79 -6.13
CA LEU A 86 -5.94 -6.53 -5.07
C LEU A 86 -6.24 -5.24 -4.31
N VAL A 87 -5.97 -5.28 -3.01
CA VAL A 87 -5.90 -4.09 -2.15
C VAL A 87 -4.47 -3.91 -1.64
N LEU A 88 -3.86 -2.75 -1.92
CA LEU A 88 -2.48 -2.43 -1.55
C LEU A 88 -2.45 -1.19 -0.65
N ASP A 89 -2.58 -1.36 0.65
CA ASP A 89 -2.66 -0.25 1.60
C ASP A 89 -1.54 -0.34 2.66
N GLU A 90 -0.45 0.32 2.52
CA GLU A 90 0.09 1.37 1.65
C GLU A 90 1.39 0.87 0.98
N ILE A 91 1.68 1.25 -0.28
CA ILE A 91 2.96 0.99 -0.96
C ILE A 91 3.80 2.27 -1.10
N GLY A 92 5.08 2.12 -1.40
CA GLY A 92 6.02 3.24 -1.59
C GLY A 92 6.89 3.51 -0.36
N GLY A 93 7.02 2.54 0.54
CA GLY A 93 7.92 2.54 1.69
C GLY A 93 9.18 1.70 1.47
N ALA A 94 9.76 1.24 2.58
CA ALA A 94 11.01 0.47 2.58
C ALA A 94 10.88 -0.94 1.94
N GLU A 95 9.65 -1.44 1.79
CA GLU A 95 9.35 -2.70 1.09
C GLU A 95 9.82 -2.70 -0.37
N LEU A 96 10.01 -1.51 -0.96
CA LEU A 96 10.56 -1.38 -2.32
C LEU A 96 12.01 -1.84 -2.46
N LEU A 97 12.69 -2.12 -1.34
CA LEU A 97 14.04 -2.69 -1.31
C LEU A 97 14.04 -4.21 -1.25
N GLU A 98 12.87 -4.84 -1.08
CA GLU A 98 12.73 -6.29 -0.96
C GLU A 98 12.54 -6.92 -2.36
N PRO A 99 13.51 -7.74 -2.84
CA PRO A 99 13.53 -8.15 -4.25
C PRO A 99 12.34 -9.01 -4.67
N ALA A 100 11.95 -10.00 -3.85
CA ALA A 100 10.84 -10.89 -4.21
C ALA A 100 9.49 -10.16 -4.14
N PHE A 101 9.34 -9.21 -3.20
CA PHE A 101 8.17 -8.33 -3.16
C PHE A 101 8.09 -7.46 -4.41
N MET A 102 9.20 -6.83 -4.79
CA MET A 102 9.23 -5.98 -5.99
C MET A 102 8.92 -6.75 -7.27
N GLU A 103 9.45 -7.97 -7.42
CA GLU A 103 9.13 -8.82 -8.55
C GLU A 103 7.63 -9.17 -8.60
N ALA A 104 7.04 -9.51 -7.45
CA ALA A 104 5.61 -9.81 -7.35
C ALA A 104 4.75 -8.56 -7.63
N LEU A 105 5.13 -7.39 -7.09
CA LEU A 105 4.46 -6.11 -7.35
C LEU A 105 4.54 -5.74 -8.84
N ASP A 106 5.69 -5.91 -9.46
CA ASP A 106 5.89 -5.65 -10.89
C ASP A 106 5.01 -6.56 -11.76
N ARG A 107 4.87 -7.84 -11.42
CA ARG A 107 3.93 -8.73 -12.10
C ARG A 107 2.48 -8.30 -11.92
N ALA A 108 2.07 -7.95 -10.70
CA ALA A 108 0.71 -7.49 -10.41
C ALA A 108 0.38 -6.20 -11.18
N LEU A 109 1.29 -5.24 -11.20
CA LEU A 109 1.12 -3.98 -11.93
C LEU A 109 1.11 -4.17 -13.46
N ALA A 110 1.76 -5.21 -13.99
CA ALA A 110 1.76 -5.54 -15.41
C ALA A 110 0.54 -6.38 -15.84
N SER A 111 -0.20 -6.93 -14.88
CA SER A 111 -1.35 -7.79 -15.15
C SER A 111 -2.64 -7.01 -15.36
N ASP A 112 -3.68 -7.74 -15.78
CA ASP A 112 -5.05 -7.24 -15.88
C ASP A 112 -5.82 -7.29 -14.55
N ILE A 113 -5.18 -7.67 -13.45
CA ILE A 113 -5.81 -7.70 -12.12
C ILE A 113 -6.17 -6.28 -11.69
N PRO A 114 -7.44 -6.00 -11.33
CA PRO A 114 -7.83 -4.72 -10.78
C PRO A 114 -7.12 -4.43 -9.44
N ILE A 115 -6.62 -3.20 -9.26
CA ILE A 115 -5.88 -2.82 -8.04
C ILE A 115 -6.48 -1.54 -7.45
N LEU A 116 -6.82 -1.59 -6.17
CA LEU A 116 -7.18 -0.42 -5.37
C LEU A 116 -6.14 -0.23 -4.26
N GLY A 117 -5.44 0.90 -4.26
CA GLY A 117 -4.32 1.06 -3.35
C GLY A 117 -4.10 2.46 -2.81
N VAL A 118 -3.20 2.53 -1.85
CA VAL A 118 -2.62 3.77 -1.33
C VAL A 118 -1.14 3.79 -1.66
N ILE A 119 -0.68 4.87 -2.28
CA ILE A 119 0.73 5.14 -2.45
C ILE A 119 1.17 6.25 -1.48
N LYS A 120 2.29 6.03 -0.82
CA LYS A 120 2.91 6.99 0.09
C LYS A 120 3.15 8.34 -0.60
N ALA A 121 2.78 9.44 0.06
CA ALA A 121 3.02 10.78 -0.49
C ALA A 121 4.52 11.08 -0.62
N GLU A 122 4.88 11.90 -1.60
CA GLU A 122 6.23 12.49 -1.67
C GLU A 122 6.45 13.44 -0.48
N GLY A 123 7.67 13.50 0.03
CA GLY A 123 8.10 14.52 0.96
C GLY A 123 8.50 14.06 2.36
N PRO A 124 7.84 13.09 3.05
CA PRO A 124 8.36 12.59 4.33
C PRO A 124 9.47 11.52 4.17
N ALA A 125 9.96 11.30 2.96
CA ALA A 125 11.03 10.33 2.68
C ALA A 125 12.28 10.56 3.55
N GLY A 126 12.66 11.83 3.81
CA GLY A 126 13.79 12.16 4.65
C GLY A 126 13.68 11.55 6.05
N LYS A 127 12.55 11.74 6.74
CA LYS A 127 12.35 11.15 8.09
C LYS A 127 12.34 9.63 8.08
N LEU A 128 11.77 9.00 7.06
CA LEU A 128 11.78 7.55 6.92
C LEU A 128 13.19 7.04 6.63
N MET A 129 13.93 7.73 5.77
CA MET A 129 15.33 7.42 5.49
C MET A 129 16.19 7.50 6.75
N ASP A 130 16.07 8.59 7.51
CA ASP A 130 16.82 8.78 8.76
C ASP A 130 16.46 7.72 9.81
N THR A 131 15.16 7.43 9.96
CA THR A 131 14.66 6.48 10.96
C THR A 131 15.04 5.03 10.62
N LEU A 132 15.01 4.66 9.33
CA LEU A 132 15.25 3.30 8.85
C LEU A 132 16.64 3.14 8.22
N GLN A 133 17.48 4.16 8.21
CA GLN A 133 18.80 4.19 7.56
C GLN A 133 18.72 3.72 6.08
N LEU A 134 17.68 4.17 5.38
CA LEU A 134 17.44 3.79 4.01
C LEU A 134 18.45 4.45 3.06
N SER A 135 18.93 3.68 2.09
CA SER A 135 19.92 4.09 1.09
C SER A 135 19.33 4.93 -0.06
N GLU A 136 20.20 5.48 -0.92
CA GLU A 136 19.81 6.11 -2.19
C GLU A 136 18.97 5.16 -3.07
N ALA A 137 19.22 3.85 -3.01
CA ALA A 137 18.45 2.83 -3.71
C ALA A 137 16.94 2.90 -3.40
N TYR A 138 16.57 3.28 -2.18
CA TYR A 138 15.16 3.50 -1.83
C TYR A 138 14.56 4.68 -2.61
N LEU A 139 15.26 5.79 -2.72
CA LEU A 139 14.79 6.96 -3.48
C LEU A 139 14.60 6.62 -4.96
N GLU A 140 15.54 5.88 -5.53
CA GLU A 140 15.45 5.41 -6.93
C GLU A 140 14.27 4.46 -7.12
N ALA A 141 14.07 3.50 -6.22
CA ALA A 141 12.95 2.56 -6.27
C ALA A 141 11.61 3.28 -6.15
N SER A 142 11.50 4.24 -5.23
CA SER A 142 10.30 5.07 -5.04
C SER A 142 10.01 5.92 -6.29
N ALA A 143 11.01 6.56 -6.87
CA ALA A 143 10.86 7.35 -8.10
C ALA A 143 10.45 6.47 -9.29
N ARG A 144 11.04 5.27 -9.41
CA ARG A 144 10.69 4.29 -10.45
C ARG A 144 9.23 3.84 -10.34
N LEU A 145 8.77 3.49 -9.13
CA LEU A 145 7.38 3.10 -8.91
C LEU A 145 6.42 4.22 -9.33
N ARG A 146 6.66 5.44 -8.90
CA ARG A 146 5.80 6.59 -9.22
C ARG A 146 5.75 6.87 -10.72
N ARG A 147 6.89 6.85 -11.39
CA ARG A 147 6.98 7.00 -12.85
C ARG A 147 6.14 5.94 -13.54
N ARG A 148 6.32 4.67 -13.15
CA ARG A 148 5.56 3.57 -13.71
C ARG A 148 4.06 3.75 -13.57
N LEU A 149 3.57 4.14 -12.37
CA LEU A 149 2.15 4.38 -12.15
C LEU A 149 1.62 5.58 -12.95
N ALA A 150 2.43 6.60 -13.17
CA ALA A 150 2.06 7.78 -13.96
C ALA A 150 2.03 7.52 -15.47
N GLU A 151 2.88 6.62 -15.95
CA GLU A 151 3.00 6.26 -17.38
C GLU A 151 2.01 5.14 -17.78
N ASP A 152 1.45 4.38 -16.84
CA ASP A 152 0.47 3.32 -17.12
C ASP A 152 -0.90 3.91 -17.47
N GLU A 153 -1.31 3.71 -18.73
CA GLU A 153 -2.60 4.23 -19.24
C GLU A 153 -3.81 3.65 -18.49
N ASP A 154 -3.70 2.50 -17.82
CA ASP A 154 -4.76 1.87 -17.05
C ASP A 154 -4.69 2.18 -15.54
N THR A 155 -3.79 3.07 -15.14
CA THR A 155 -3.64 3.54 -13.76
C THR A 155 -4.12 4.98 -13.59
N LEU A 156 -4.90 5.22 -12.53
CA LEU A 156 -5.23 6.54 -12.00
C LEU A 156 -4.58 6.72 -10.63
N VAL A 157 -3.72 7.72 -10.50
CA VAL A 157 -3.21 8.19 -9.20
C VAL A 157 -3.95 9.47 -8.84
N TYR A 158 -4.73 9.42 -7.76
CA TYR A 158 -5.51 10.56 -7.28
C TYR A 158 -4.93 11.14 -5.99
N THR A 159 -4.62 12.44 -5.98
CA THR A 159 -4.09 13.13 -4.81
C THR A 159 -5.24 13.64 -3.93
N CYS A 160 -5.39 13.05 -2.75
CA CYS A 160 -6.42 13.41 -1.79
C CYS A 160 -6.06 14.67 -1.01
N GLY A 161 -7.02 15.58 -0.87
CA GLY A 161 -7.01 16.63 0.14
C GLY A 161 -7.46 16.11 1.51
N GLN A 162 -7.53 17.03 2.49
CA GLN A 162 -8.06 16.67 3.81
C GLN A 162 -9.59 16.49 3.74
N PHE A 163 -10.12 15.36 4.24
CA PHE A 163 -11.55 15.02 4.20
C PHE A 163 -12.14 15.05 2.78
N ASP A 164 -11.44 14.50 1.82
CA ASP A 164 -11.78 14.56 0.41
C ASP A 164 -12.92 13.58 0.04
N PRO A 165 -14.16 14.09 -0.23
CA PRO A 165 -15.27 13.22 -0.61
C PRO A 165 -15.09 12.58 -1.99
N GLN A 166 -14.28 13.19 -2.86
CA GLN A 166 -14.01 12.66 -4.19
C GLN A 166 -13.18 11.38 -4.14
N ALA A 167 -12.24 11.28 -3.19
CA ALA A 167 -11.45 10.06 -2.99
C ALA A 167 -12.36 8.86 -2.67
N ARG A 168 -13.36 9.07 -1.80
CA ARG A 168 -14.36 8.06 -1.47
C ARG A 168 -15.22 7.68 -2.67
N LEU A 169 -15.73 8.66 -3.39
CA LEU A 169 -16.55 8.42 -4.58
C LEU A 169 -15.79 7.64 -5.66
N LEU A 170 -14.52 7.95 -5.88
CA LEU A 170 -13.66 7.22 -6.81
C LEU A 170 -13.50 5.76 -6.38
N ALA A 171 -13.23 5.51 -5.09
CA ALA A 171 -13.11 4.15 -4.56
C ALA A 171 -14.44 3.37 -4.67
N GLU A 172 -15.58 3.97 -4.33
CA GLU A 172 -16.91 3.35 -4.47
C GLU A 172 -17.24 2.99 -5.92
N ASN A 173 -16.94 3.88 -6.87
CA ASN A 173 -17.16 3.62 -8.29
C ASN A 173 -16.24 2.51 -8.82
N TRP A 174 -14.98 2.50 -8.38
CA TRP A 174 -14.03 1.44 -8.70
C TRP A 174 -14.53 0.07 -8.19
N VAL A 175 -15.00 0.01 -6.94
CA VAL A 175 -15.56 -1.23 -6.34
C VAL A 175 -16.79 -1.71 -7.09
N LYS A 176 -17.67 -0.81 -7.54
CA LYS A 176 -18.85 -1.20 -8.35
C LYS A 176 -18.47 -1.82 -9.68
N GLU A 177 -17.38 -1.38 -10.29
CA GLU A 177 -16.95 -1.82 -11.61
C GLU A 177 -16.12 -3.12 -11.56
N TYR A 178 -15.26 -3.26 -10.56
CA TYR A 178 -14.25 -4.33 -10.54
C TYR A 178 -14.41 -5.38 -9.43
N CYS A 179 -15.26 -5.16 -8.44
CA CYS A 179 -15.48 -6.14 -7.38
C CYS A 179 -16.90 -6.71 -7.50
N PRO A 180 -17.04 -7.96 -7.94
CA PRO A 180 -18.34 -8.63 -8.07
C PRO A 180 -19.03 -8.91 -6.71
#